data_19b2da3153cd5d17a639fcf38384eed9
#
_entry.id   19b2da3153cd5d17a639fcf38384eed9
#
_cell.length_a   1.000
_cell.length_b   1.000
_cell.length_c   1.000
_cell.angle_alpha   90.00
_cell.angle_beta   90.00
_cell.angle_gamma   90.00
#
_symmetry.space_group_name_H-M   'P 1'
#
loop_
_entity.id
_entity.type
_entity.pdbx_description
1 polymer ?
#
loop_
_entity_poly.entity_id
_entity_poly.type
_entity_poly.pdbx_seq_one_letter_code
_entity_poly.pdbx_strand_id
1 'polypeptide(L)'
;VIALAGDSPDEASWALALWHALLLLVVACWGRQLLNPGFGLLCAALVALTPALTHLRVDFTLDMPLVASCALALWLLGRWQAPERGGHWGQALAAALALAMAVLVKQSALLMVALPSVWVAIRAMGRRGRRLQVLVALALVLGLVFPWLHHNWITTLGGTNRAVFESAASEKDPPVLSLASWLWYAQRLPPQLGPVLPLPALGVAMVTAWRRRQSLGPWLRHPLGSVPEGWVWLIGSLVAGWLVTSLSPNKDSRYITPVLPLLMMVIARGWWAVGTWLQGRQGQSWSAAIALASGLISAGLTTTWAAAAQIRRDDPPSLEAAILRLRQEVGTAPTTLVVLPGHADLNEQNVSTFGRRQGGQIEGRRAGLQRRDHALVLQRTEWFLLASGDQGTQREPLQELSRRVRRDGRFEKVGQWPWDQGRNIELWRRRSGAPGGQRQTFDQDFIHLARGLETGPAGLAQVMSRIGIEHQLDGHFLYQQRVKTWAEQRLQQNPNDADALWSLALLATLQNRPIQAQARFGQLQSQQPGNPWPSGYRAVVLLADWQPGTARRLLGQTAASQNQPVLQGLTDLSRVLSGDLGALRSMGQTLPAAIDQVKANLAQPVRPPDSAQQPQAKPMPKP
;
A
#
# COMPACT_ATOMS: atom_id res chain seq x y z
N VAL A 1 -6.01 -16.48 12.00
CA VAL A 1 -5.48 -17.59 11.17
C VAL A 1 -4.26 -18.21 11.84
N ILE A 2 -3.20 -17.44 12.13
CA ILE A 2 -1.97 -17.94 12.77
C ILE A 2 -2.26 -18.75 14.05
N ALA A 3 -3.17 -18.26 14.91
CA ALA A 3 -3.54 -18.95 16.14
C ALA A 3 -4.25 -20.30 15.94
N LEU A 4 -4.83 -20.54 14.75
CA LEU A 4 -5.61 -21.74 14.45
C LEU A 4 -4.89 -22.69 13.48
N ALA A 5 -4.12 -22.14 12.55
CA ALA A 5 -3.51 -22.90 11.48
C ALA A 5 -1.99 -23.06 11.62
N GLY A 6 -1.34 -22.23 12.46
CA GLY A 6 0.10 -22.21 12.62
C GLY A 6 0.76 -20.96 12.03
N ASP A 7 2.08 -20.81 12.19
CA ASP A 7 2.86 -19.64 11.86
C ASP A 7 3.72 -19.76 10.59
N SER A 8 3.63 -20.90 9.90
CA SER A 8 4.32 -21.07 8.61
C SER A 8 3.67 -20.21 7.51
N PRO A 9 4.41 -19.81 6.47
CA PRO A 9 3.84 -19.11 5.31
C PRO A 9 2.70 -19.90 4.65
N ASP A 10 2.81 -21.21 4.56
CA ASP A 10 1.78 -22.08 3.99
C ASP A 10 0.49 -22.06 4.82
N GLU A 11 0.62 -22.16 6.14
CA GLU A 11 -0.51 -22.11 7.07
C GLU A 11 -1.16 -20.70 7.08
N ALA A 12 -0.37 -19.64 7.02
CA ALA A 12 -0.87 -18.27 6.89
C ALA A 12 -1.66 -18.05 5.59
N SER A 13 -1.36 -18.80 4.53
CA SER A 13 -2.05 -18.73 3.24
C SER A 13 -3.53 -19.11 3.29
N TRP A 14 -3.99 -19.81 4.33
CA TRP A 14 -5.41 -20.09 4.56
C TRP A 14 -6.27 -18.82 4.60
N ALA A 15 -5.70 -17.70 5.06
CA ALA A 15 -6.42 -16.42 5.02
C ALA A 15 -6.76 -16.02 3.58
N LEU A 16 -5.81 -16.19 2.65
CA LEU A 16 -6.03 -15.90 1.23
C LEU A 16 -7.00 -16.89 0.59
N ALA A 17 -6.95 -18.17 1.00
CA ALA A 17 -7.90 -19.19 0.54
C ALA A 17 -9.35 -18.83 0.93
N LEU A 18 -9.58 -18.31 2.13
CA LEU A 18 -10.90 -17.84 2.57
C LEU A 18 -11.40 -16.67 1.73
N TRP A 19 -10.54 -15.69 1.43
CA TRP A 19 -10.90 -14.58 0.54
C TRP A 19 -11.18 -15.05 -0.89
N HIS A 20 -10.42 -16.01 -1.38
CA HIS A 20 -10.65 -16.62 -2.68
C HIS A 20 -11.99 -17.38 -2.71
N ALA A 21 -12.30 -18.16 -1.68
CA ALA A 21 -13.59 -18.84 -1.55
C ALA A 21 -14.77 -17.85 -1.52
N LEU A 22 -14.63 -16.73 -0.81
CA LEU A 22 -15.60 -15.64 -0.82
C LEU A 22 -15.80 -15.09 -2.24
N LEU A 23 -14.70 -14.83 -2.96
CA LEU A 23 -14.75 -14.38 -4.35
C LEU A 23 -15.54 -15.35 -5.23
N LEU A 24 -15.23 -16.63 -5.17
CA LEU A 24 -15.89 -17.66 -5.96
C LEU A 24 -17.40 -17.75 -5.63
N LEU A 25 -17.76 -17.69 -4.35
CA LEU A 25 -19.14 -17.67 -3.90
C LEU A 25 -19.91 -16.45 -4.45
N VAL A 26 -19.31 -15.26 -4.34
CA VAL A 26 -19.90 -14.02 -4.86
C VAL A 26 -20.12 -14.11 -6.37
N VAL A 27 -19.11 -14.56 -7.11
CA VAL A 27 -19.21 -14.69 -8.58
C VAL A 27 -20.24 -15.74 -8.98
N ALA A 28 -20.31 -16.89 -8.28
CA ALA A 28 -21.32 -17.91 -8.52
C ALA A 28 -22.75 -17.37 -8.28
N CYS A 29 -22.95 -16.69 -7.15
CA CYS A 29 -24.24 -16.07 -6.82
C CYS A 29 -24.63 -14.95 -7.80
N TRP A 30 -23.67 -14.13 -8.23
CA TRP A 30 -23.91 -13.06 -9.19
C TRP A 30 -24.20 -13.63 -10.58
N GLY A 31 -23.39 -14.60 -11.06
CA GLY A 31 -23.64 -15.29 -12.33
C GLY A 31 -24.99 -16.02 -12.37
N ARG A 32 -25.39 -16.67 -11.26
CA ARG A 32 -26.72 -17.25 -11.11
C ARG A 32 -27.83 -16.23 -11.30
N GLN A 33 -27.65 -15.02 -10.78
CA GLN A 33 -28.64 -13.94 -10.92
C GLN A 33 -28.70 -13.37 -12.34
N LEU A 34 -27.58 -13.36 -13.05
CA LEU A 34 -27.52 -12.87 -14.44
C LEU A 34 -28.19 -13.82 -15.44
N LEU A 35 -28.12 -15.12 -15.20
CA LEU A 35 -28.64 -16.10 -16.15
C LEU A 35 -29.31 -17.31 -15.45
N ASN A 36 -28.51 -18.21 -14.84
CA ASN A 36 -28.98 -19.41 -14.15
C ASN A 36 -27.85 -20.03 -13.27
N PRO A 37 -28.16 -21.06 -12.43
CA PRO A 37 -27.16 -21.67 -11.56
C PRO A 37 -25.94 -22.26 -12.31
N GLY A 38 -26.15 -22.91 -13.45
CA GLY A 38 -25.06 -23.48 -14.26
C GLY A 38 -24.10 -22.40 -14.78
N PHE A 39 -24.63 -21.26 -15.21
CA PHE A 39 -23.82 -20.12 -15.60
C PHE A 39 -23.02 -19.55 -14.42
N GLY A 40 -23.64 -19.49 -13.23
CA GLY A 40 -22.92 -19.06 -12.02
C GLY A 40 -21.72 -19.95 -11.69
N LEU A 41 -21.89 -21.28 -11.79
CA LEU A 41 -20.80 -22.25 -11.60
C LEU A 41 -19.69 -22.09 -12.65
N LEU A 42 -20.06 -21.89 -13.93
CA LEU A 42 -19.11 -21.60 -14.99
C LEU A 42 -18.30 -20.32 -14.71
N CYS A 43 -18.96 -19.24 -14.28
CA CYS A 43 -18.26 -18.00 -13.91
C CYS A 43 -17.25 -18.25 -12.78
N ALA A 44 -17.66 -18.94 -11.72
CA ALA A 44 -16.78 -19.26 -10.59
C ALA A 44 -15.60 -20.13 -11.02
N ALA A 45 -15.85 -21.17 -11.83
CA ALA A 45 -14.79 -22.03 -12.35
C ALA A 45 -13.76 -21.26 -13.19
N LEU A 46 -14.20 -20.39 -14.09
CA LEU A 46 -13.30 -19.58 -14.91
C LEU A 46 -12.51 -18.57 -14.08
N VAL A 47 -13.13 -17.97 -13.05
CA VAL A 47 -12.44 -17.09 -12.10
C VAL A 47 -11.41 -17.87 -11.29
N ALA A 48 -11.75 -19.07 -10.79
CA ALA A 48 -10.81 -19.92 -10.05
C ALA A 48 -9.57 -20.31 -10.85
N LEU A 49 -9.73 -20.42 -12.18
CA LEU A 49 -8.69 -20.88 -13.10
C LEU A 49 -7.97 -19.74 -13.82
N THR A 50 -8.36 -18.48 -13.56
CA THR A 50 -7.68 -17.30 -14.12
C THR A 50 -6.26 -17.19 -13.56
N PRO A 51 -5.20 -17.21 -14.41
CA PRO A 51 -3.80 -17.24 -13.93
C PRO A 51 -3.45 -16.16 -12.91
N ALA A 52 -3.83 -14.90 -13.20
CA ALA A 52 -3.56 -13.79 -12.29
C ALA A 52 -4.24 -13.98 -10.91
N LEU A 53 -5.47 -14.46 -10.87
CA LEU A 53 -6.22 -14.68 -9.61
C LEU A 53 -5.71 -15.91 -8.86
N THR A 54 -5.28 -16.95 -9.58
CA THR A 54 -4.61 -18.12 -8.99
C THR A 54 -3.28 -17.73 -8.34
N HIS A 55 -2.53 -16.84 -8.99
CA HIS A 55 -1.29 -16.32 -8.41
C HIS A 55 -1.56 -15.51 -7.14
N LEU A 56 -2.54 -14.59 -7.15
CA LEU A 56 -2.89 -13.81 -5.96
C LEU A 56 -3.37 -14.64 -4.77
N ARG A 57 -3.84 -15.87 -5.00
CA ARG A 57 -4.23 -16.79 -3.92
C ARG A 57 -3.03 -17.25 -3.08
N VAL A 58 -1.85 -17.31 -3.66
CA VAL A 58 -0.61 -17.75 -3.00
C VAL A 58 0.36 -16.61 -2.74
N ASP A 59 0.17 -15.46 -3.39
CA ASP A 59 0.95 -14.25 -3.14
C ASP A 59 0.40 -13.52 -1.90
N PHE A 60 1.22 -13.44 -0.84
CA PHE A 60 0.80 -12.91 0.45
C PHE A 60 0.68 -11.38 0.44
N THR A 61 -0.24 -10.88 -0.39
CA THR A 61 -0.56 -9.46 -0.56
C THR A 61 -2.03 -9.18 -0.22
N LEU A 62 -2.39 -7.90 -0.13
CA LEU A 62 -3.78 -7.48 0.06
C LEU A 62 -4.62 -7.52 -1.23
N ASP A 63 -4.06 -8.00 -2.35
CA ASP A 63 -4.74 -7.89 -3.64
C ASP A 63 -5.86 -8.94 -3.77
N MET A 64 -5.71 -10.18 -3.25
CA MET A 64 -6.82 -11.14 -3.22
C MET A 64 -7.98 -10.67 -2.31
N PRO A 65 -7.75 -10.20 -1.07
CA PRO A 65 -8.78 -9.55 -0.25
C PRO A 65 -9.47 -8.38 -0.97
N LEU A 66 -8.70 -7.54 -1.67
CA LEU A 66 -9.20 -6.42 -2.45
C LEU A 66 -10.17 -6.87 -3.56
N VAL A 67 -9.75 -7.85 -4.36
CA VAL A 67 -10.58 -8.41 -5.45
C VAL A 67 -11.90 -8.95 -4.91
N ALA A 68 -11.85 -9.74 -3.84
CA ALA A 68 -13.03 -10.36 -3.25
C ALA A 68 -13.99 -9.32 -2.64
N SER A 69 -13.46 -8.35 -1.90
CA SER A 69 -14.26 -7.30 -1.27
C SER A 69 -14.89 -6.33 -2.30
N CYS A 70 -14.16 -5.97 -3.35
CA CYS A 70 -14.71 -5.17 -4.45
C CYS A 70 -15.84 -5.92 -5.20
N ALA A 71 -15.63 -7.20 -5.52
CA ALA A 71 -16.65 -8.02 -6.15
C ALA A 71 -17.92 -8.13 -5.29
N LEU A 72 -17.77 -8.34 -3.97
CA LEU A 72 -18.88 -8.38 -3.02
C LEU A 72 -19.62 -7.05 -2.97
N ALA A 73 -18.89 -5.93 -2.85
CA ALA A 73 -19.48 -4.59 -2.80
C ALA A 73 -20.29 -4.29 -4.07
N LEU A 74 -19.73 -4.54 -5.25
CA LEU A 74 -20.41 -4.32 -6.53
C LEU A 74 -21.63 -5.22 -6.71
N TRP A 75 -21.54 -6.50 -6.33
CA TRP A 75 -22.67 -7.40 -6.37
C TRP A 75 -23.83 -6.94 -5.48
N LEU A 76 -23.54 -6.55 -4.22
CA LEU A 76 -24.56 -6.10 -3.28
C LEU A 76 -25.16 -4.74 -3.67
N LEU A 77 -24.35 -3.80 -4.20
CA LEU A 77 -24.84 -2.55 -4.78
C LEU A 77 -25.79 -2.82 -5.94
N GLY A 78 -25.43 -3.75 -6.85
CA GLY A 78 -26.28 -4.15 -7.97
C GLY A 78 -27.62 -4.75 -7.52
N ARG A 79 -27.59 -5.56 -6.45
CA ARG A 79 -28.82 -6.10 -5.85
C ARG A 79 -29.71 -5.03 -5.24
N TRP A 80 -29.12 -4.10 -4.52
CA TRP A 80 -29.86 -3.03 -3.86
C TRP A 80 -30.52 -2.08 -4.86
N GLN A 81 -29.84 -1.75 -5.96
CA GLN A 81 -30.40 -0.85 -6.98
C GLN A 81 -31.46 -1.49 -7.88
N ALA A 82 -31.51 -2.83 -7.98
CA ALA A 82 -32.42 -3.54 -8.90
C ALA A 82 -33.87 -3.11 -8.67
N PRO A 83 -34.68 -2.86 -9.76
CA PRO A 83 -36.02 -2.31 -9.63
C PRO A 83 -37.00 -3.30 -9.01
N GLU A 84 -36.91 -4.59 -9.38
CA GLU A 84 -37.88 -5.60 -8.98
C GLU A 84 -37.58 -6.26 -7.62
N ARG A 85 -36.32 -6.35 -7.24
CA ARG A 85 -35.86 -7.10 -6.05
C ARG A 85 -35.05 -6.26 -5.09
N GLY A 86 -34.84 -4.97 -5.39
CA GLY A 86 -34.02 -4.08 -4.63
C GLY A 86 -34.77 -3.13 -3.72
N GLY A 87 -34.03 -2.34 -2.94
CA GLY A 87 -34.58 -1.29 -2.11
C GLY A 87 -34.90 -1.69 -0.67
N HIS A 88 -34.56 -2.90 -0.25
CA HIS A 88 -34.69 -3.33 1.13
C HIS A 88 -33.56 -2.80 1.99
N TRP A 89 -33.86 -2.43 3.24
CA TRP A 89 -32.88 -1.92 4.21
C TRP A 89 -31.70 -2.87 4.40
N GLY A 90 -31.96 -4.18 4.53
CA GLY A 90 -30.89 -5.17 4.67
C GLY A 90 -29.90 -5.17 3.50
N GLN A 91 -30.38 -4.92 2.28
CA GLN A 91 -29.49 -4.82 1.10
C GLN A 91 -28.66 -3.52 1.11
N ALA A 92 -29.27 -2.41 1.53
CA ALA A 92 -28.55 -1.14 1.67
C ALA A 92 -27.42 -1.23 2.71
N LEU A 93 -27.72 -1.80 3.87
CA LEU A 93 -26.74 -1.99 4.95
C LEU A 93 -25.65 -2.99 4.56
N ALA A 94 -26.03 -4.11 3.92
CA ALA A 94 -25.04 -5.09 3.45
C ALA A 94 -24.10 -4.49 2.39
N ALA A 95 -24.63 -3.68 1.46
CA ALA A 95 -23.81 -2.96 0.47
C ALA A 95 -22.87 -1.95 1.14
N ALA A 96 -23.35 -1.21 2.16
CA ALA A 96 -22.54 -0.26 2.92
C ALA A 96 -21.42 -0.97 3.70
N LEU A 97 -21.71 -2.08 4.36
CA LEU A 97 -20.70 -2.90 5.04
C LEU A 97 -19.63 -3.43 4.09
N ALA A 98 -20.05 -3.93 2.92
CA ALA A 98 -19.12 -4.43 1.92
C ALA A 98 -18.24 -3.31 1.32
N LEU A 99 -18.80 -2.12 1.10
CA LEU A 99 -18.03 -0.94 0.68
C LEU A 99 -17.00 -0.52 1.73
N ALA A 100 -17.42 -0.41 2.99
CA ALA A 100 -16.52 -0.09 4.09
C ALA A 100 -15.39 -1.13 4.20
N MET A 101 -15.73 -2.42 4.13
CA MET A 101 -14.76 -3.51 4.11
C MET A 101 -13.75 -3.37 2.96
N ALA A 102 -14.21 -3.10 1.73
CA ALA A 102 -13.32 -2.95 0.58
C ALA A 102 -12.32 -1.79 0.78
N VAL A 103 -12.79 -0.64 1.26
CA VAL A 103 -11.94 0.53 1.52
C VAL A 103 -10.95 0.28 2.67
N LEU A 104 -11.38 -0.41 3.74
CA LEU A 104 -10.53 -0.76 4.87
C LEU A 104 -9.50 -1.83 4.54
N VAL A 105 -9.79 -2.73 3.61
CA VAL A 105 -8.81 -3.71 3.10
C VAL A 105 -7.67 -2.99 2.37
N LYS A 106 -8.00 -2.10 1.44
CA LYS A 106 -6.99 -1.33 0.70
C LYS A 106 -7.65 -0.09 0.07
N GLN A 107 -7.08 1.10 0.27
CA GLN A 107 -7.68 2.36 -0.23
C GLN A 107 -7.85 2.37 -1.76
N SER A 108 -7.02 1.62 -2.49
CA SER A 108 -7.16 1.46 -3.95
C SER A 108 -8.49 0.81 -4.37
N ALA A 109 -9.29 0.23 -3.45
CA ALA A 109 -10.67 -0.17 -3.72
C ALA A 109 -11.50 0.96 -4.32
N LEU A 110 -11.23 2.23 -3.94
CA LEU A 110 -11.90 3.40 -4.49
C LEU A 110 -11.78 3.50 -6.01
N LEU A 111 -10.68 3.05 -6.60
CA LEU A 111 -10.53 3.02 -8.07
C LEU A 111 -11.61 2.15 -8.73
N MET A 112 -12.07 1.10 -8.04
CA MET A 112 -13.06 0.16 -8.56
C MET A 112 -14.50 0.53 -8.18
N VAL A 113 -14.72 0.94 -6.92
CA VAL A 113 -16.09 1.06 -6.38
C VAL A 113 -16.64 2.48 -6.36
N ALA A 114 -15.80 3.54 -6.48
CA ALA A 114 -16.27 4.92 -6.32
C ALA A 114 -17.32 5.32 -7.36
N LEU A 115 -17.01 5.21 -8.66
CA LEU A 115 -17.95 5.60 -9.72
C LEU A 115 -19.26 4.78 -9.69
N PRO A 116 -19.22 3.43 -9.57
CA PRO A 116 -20.43 2.64 -9.39
C PRO A 116 -21.24 3.06 -8.17
N SER A 117 -20.60 3.37 -7.03
CA SER A 117 -21.30 3.81 -5.81
C SER A 117 -21.97 5.16 -5.99
N VAL A 118 -21.27 6.12 -6.61
CA VAL A 118 -21.84 7.46 -6.93
C VAL A 118 -23.04 7.30 -7.88
N TRP A 119 -22.92 6.49 -8.92
CA TRP A 119 -24.02 6.22 -9.84
C TRP A 119 -25.27 5.69 -9.13
N VAL A 120 -25.08 4.65 -8.28
CA VAL A 120 -26.17 4.08 -7.48
C VAL A 120 -26.76 5.12 -6.53
N ALA A 121 -25.92 5.89 -5.83
CA ALA A 121 -26.38 6.93 -4.90
C ALA A 121 -27.23 8.00 -5.60
N ILE A 122 -26.80 8.51 -6.76
CA ILE A 122 -27.56 9.51 -7.55
C ILE A 122 -28.92 8.93 -7.97
N ARG A 123 -28.96 7.70 -8.54
CA ARG A 123 -30.20 7.05 -8.93
C ARG A 123 -31.15 6.79 -7.75
N ALA A 124 -30.60 6.39 -6.61
CA ALA A 124 -31.38 6.13 -5.40
C ALA A 124 -31.89 7.42 -4.76
N MET A 125 -31.12 8.51 -4.76
CA MET A 125 -31.56 9.83 -4.29
C MET A 125 -32.74 10.39 -5.10
N GLY A 126 -32.86 10.04 -6.38
CA GLY A 126 -34.03 10.35 -7.21
C GLY A 126 -35.33 9.65 -6.78
N ARG A 127 -35.24 8.59 -5.95
CA ARG A 127 -36.39 7.78 -5.49
C ARG A 127 -36.70 8.09 -4.02
N ARG A 128 -37.84 8.73 -3.73
CA ARG A 128 -38.21 9.18 -2.37
C ARG A 128 -38.05 8.09 -1.29
N GLY A 129 -38.43 6.85 -1.56
CA GLY A 129 -38.29 5.75 -0.60
C GLY A 129 -36.88 5.24 -0.34
N ARG A 130 -35.86 5.68 -1.11
CA ARG A 130 -34.47 5.24 -0.96
C ARG A 130 -33.52 6.31 -0.41
N ARG A 131 -33.96 7.57 -0.33
CA ARG A 131 -33.11 8.67 0.14
C ARG A 131 -32.53 8.42 1.52
N LEU A 132 -33.37 8.00 2.46
CA LEU A 132 -32.93 7.71 3.83
C LEU A 132 -31.98 6.51 3.86
N GLN A 133 -32.19 5.49 3.02
CA GLN A 133 -31.27 4.36 2.90
C GLN A 133 -29.86 4.81 2.42
N VAL A 134 -29.80 5.74 1.44
CA VAL A 134 -28.51 6.30 0.98
C VAL A 134 -27.80 7.03 2.11
N LEU A 135 -28.51 7.89 2.85
CA LEU A 135 -27.94 8.66 3.96
C LEU A 135 -27.44 7.74 5.08
N VAL A 136 -28.21 6.74 5.46
CA VAL A 136 -27.82 5.77 6.50
C VAL A 136 -26.66 4.88 6.00
N ALA A 137 -26.69 4.43 4.75
CA ALA A 137 -25.61 3.67 4.16
C ALA A 137 -24.30 4.48 4.13
N LEU A 138 -24.38 5.76 3.72
CA LEU A 138 -23.22 6.67 3.73
C LEU A 138 -22.70 6.89 5.17
N ALA A 139 -23.60 7.16 6.11
CA ALA A 139 -23.24 7.33 7.52
C ALA A 139 -22.57 6.08 8.10
N LEU A 140 -23.03 4.89 7.72
CA LEU A 140 -22.42 3.62 8.13
C LEU A 140 -21.04 3.44 7.52
N VAL A 141 -20.85 3.69 6.22
CA VAL A 141 -19.52 3.64 5.59
C VAL A 141 -18.56 4.62 6.25
N LEU A 142 -18.99 5.87 6.44
CA LEU A 142 -18.16 6.89 7.09
C LEU A 142 -17.85 6.51 8.54
N GLY A 143 -18.84 6.05 9.30
CA GLY A 143 -18.66 5.62 10.71
C GLY A 143 -17.67 4.49 10.88
N LEU A 144 -17.58 3.56 9.91
CA LEU A 144 -16.64 2.44 9.94
C LEU A 144 -15.24 2.83 9.43
N VAL A 145 -15.15 3.67 8.40
CA VAL A 145 -13.87 4.05 7.76
C VAL A 145 -13.21 5.22 8.50
N PHE A 146 -14.00 6.15 9.02
CA PHE A 146 -13.49 7.39 9.63
C PHE A 146 -12.55 7.17 10.83
N PRO A 147 -12.79 6.26 11.78
CA PRO A 147 -11.87 6.05 12.91
C PRO A 147 -10.46 5.67 12.44
N TRP A 148 -10.37 4.80 11.43
CA TRP A 148 -9.09 4.42 10.83
C TRP A 148 -8.46 5.60 10.06
N LEU A 149 -9.25 6.30 9.25
CA LEU A 149 -8.79 7.46 8.47
C LEU A 149 -8.35 8.60 9.39
N HIS A 150 -9.10 8.89 10.45
CA HIS A 150 -8.75 9.89 11.45
C HIS A 150 -7.35 9.67 12.05
N HIS A 151 -7.03 8.42 12.36
CA HIS A 151 -5.71 8.08 12.92
C HIS A 151 -4.60 8.09 11.86
N ASN A 152 -4.91 7.74 10.61
CA ASN A 152 -3.92 7.47 9.57
C ASN A 152 -3.92 8.48 8.40
N TRP A 153 -4.65 9.58 8.48
CA TRP A 153 -4.87 10.44 7.31
C TRP A 153 -3.59 11.06 6.73
N ILE A 154 -2.64 11.48 7.57
CA ILE A 154 -1.35 12.03 7.10
C ILE A 154 -0.53 10.94 6.40
N THR A 155 -0.41 9.77 7.03
CA THR A 155 0.31 8.64 6.43
C THR A 155 -0.38 8.13 5.17
N THR A 156 -1.71 8.20 5.11
CA THR A 156 -2.48 7.87 3.91
C THR A 156 -2.21 8.87 2.78
N LEU A 157 -2.24 10.17 3.04
CA LEU A 157 -1.94 11.17 2.02
C LEU A 157 -0.49 11.08 1.55
N GLY A 158 0.47 11.00 2.47
CA GLY A 158 1.89 10.86 2.15
C GLY A 158 2.21 9.54 1.42
N GLY A 159 1.64 8.44 1.90
CA GLY A 159 1.77 7.12 1.26
C GLY A 159 1.13 7.08 -0.13
N THR A 160 -0.04 7.69 -0.30
CA THR A 160 -0.69 7.80 -1.61
C THR A 160 0.15 8.63 -2.58
N ASN A 161 0.68 9.78 -2.14
CA ASN A 161 1.57 10.59 -2.97
C ASN A 161 2.80 9.79 -3.43
N ARG A 162 3.46 9.09 -2.50
CA ARG A 162 4.60 8.24 -2.81
C ARG A 162 4.21 7.10 -3.76
N ALA A 163 3.15 6.37 -3.46
CA ALA A 163 2.72 5.21 -4.26
C ALA A 163 2.20 5.61 -5.64
N VAL A 164 1.59 6.79 -5.79
CA VAL A 164 0.97 7.22 -7.06
C VAL A 164 1.94 8.02 -7.91
N PHE A 165 2.62 9.02 -7.35
CA PHE A 165 3.42 9.96 -8.15
C PHE A 165 4.92 9.65 -8.13
N GLU A 166 5.50 9.35 -6.96
CA GLU A 166 6.93 9.07 -6.88
C GLU A 166 7.28 7.70 -7.49
N SER A 167 6.44 6.66 -7.27
CA SER A 167 6.63 5.36 -7.90
C SER A 167 6.47 5.46 -9.42
N ALA A 168 5.43 6.11 -9.93
CA ALA A 168 5.25 6.32 -11.37
C ALA A 168 6.45 7.01 -12.03
N ALA A 169 7.02 8.02 -11.37
CA ALA A 169 8.20 8.70 -11.86
C ALA A 169 9.45 7.80 -11.84
N SER A 170 9.62 6.99 -10.78
CA SER A 170 10.77 6.08 -10.64
C SER A 170 10.71 4.89 -11.60
N GLU A 171 9.50 4.41 -11.91
CA GLU A 171 9.25 3.28 -12.81
C GLU A 171 9.12 3.72 -14.28
N LYS A 172 9.13 5.04 -14.53
CA LYS A 172 8.99 5.64 -15.87
C LYS A 172 7.66 5.26 -16.55
N ASP A 173 6.59 5.27 -15.76
CA ASP A 173 5.26 4.98 -16.28
C ASP A 173 4.80 6.02 -17.31
N PRO A 174 3.96 5.60 -18.29
CA PRO A 174 3.52 6.51 -19.34
C PRO A 174 2.61 7.62 -18.79
N PRO A 175 2.68 8.85 -19.35
CA PRO A 175 1.81 9.96 -18.96
C PRO A 175 0.33 9.58 -19.02
N VAL A 176 -0.46 9.97 -18.02
CA VAL A 176 -1.85 9.54 -17.80
C VAL A 176 -2.75 9.66 -19.04
N LEU A 177 -2.64 10.76 -19.79
CA LEU A 177 -3.48 11.01 -20.97
C LEU A 177 -2.89 10.45 -22.28
N SER A 178 -1.76 9.74 -22.24
CA SER A 178 -1.15 9.14 -23.41
C SER A 178 -1.88 7.87 -23.86
N LEU A 179 -1.87 7.58 -25.17
CA LEU A 179 -2.39 6.32 -25.71
C LEU A 179 -1.69 5.10 -25.07
N ALA A 180 -0.40 5.20 -24.78
CA ALA A 180 0.37 4.17 -24.10
C ALA A 180 -0.21 3.85 -22.71
N SER A 181 -0.64 4.86 -21.95
CA SER A 181 -1.31 4.69 -20.65
C SER A 181 -2.65 3.95 -20.77
N TRP A 182 -3.47 4.30 -21.76
CA TRP A 182 -4.77 3.66 -21.99
C TRP A 182 -4.66 2.21 -22.46
N LEU A 183 -3.65 1.89 -23.26
CA LEU A 183 -3.40 0.54 -23.76
C LEU A 183 -2.60 -0.32 -22.78
N TRP A 184 -2.04 0.26 -21.73
CA TRP A 184 -1.10 -0.40 -20.80
C TRP A 184 -1.67 -1.68 -20.19
N TYR A 185 -2.89 -1.63 -19.66
CA TYR A 185 -3.56 -2.80 -19.09
C TYR A 185 -4.03 -3.79 -20.16
N ALA A 186 -4.50 -3.31 -21.30
CA ALA A 186 -4.92 -4.18 -22.40
C ALA A 186 -3.76 -5.07 -22.90
N GLN A 187 -2.55 -4.52 -22.99
CA GLN A 187 -1.34 -5.27 -23.39
C GLN A 187 -0.95 -6.35 -22.37
N ARG A 188 -1.39 -6.22 -21.12
CA ARG A 188 -1.08 -7.16 -20.02
C ARG A 188 -2.19 -8.17 -19.72
N LEU A 189 -3.33 -8.07 -20.39
CA LEU A 189 -4.42 -9.05 -20.24
C LEU A 189 -4.04 -10.46 -20.69
N PRO A 190 -3.33 -10.69 -21.80
CA PRO A 190 -3.01 -12.04 -22.26
C PRO A 190 -2.31 -12.91 -21.20
N PRO A 191 -1.24 -12.45 -20.51
CA PRO A 191 -0.63 -13.23 -19.45
C PRO A 191 -1.53 -13.35 -18.20
N GLN A 192 -2.43 -12.40 -17.94
CA GLN A 192 -3.33 -12.44 -16.78
C GLN A 192 -4.51 -13.40 -16.96
N LEU A 193 -5.05 -13.49 -18.17
CA LEU A 193 -6.22 -14.32 -18.50
C LEU A 193 -5.82 -15.67 -19.12
N GLY A 194 -4.65 -15.74 -19.72
CA GLY A 194 -4.28 -16.80 -20.65
C GLY A 194 -4.85 -16.58 -22.05
N PRO A 195 -4.20 -17.11 -23.09
CA PRO A 195 -4.53 -16.80 -24.50
C PRO A 195 -5.86 -17.44 -24.96
N VAL A 196 -6.30 -18.54 -24.33
CA VAL A 196 -7.45 -19.34 -24.81
C VAL A 196 -8.78 -18.85 -24.24
N LEU A 197 -8.82 -18.41 -22.98
CA LEU A 197 -10.06 -18.08 -22.28
C LEU A 197 -10.92 -17.00 -22.99
N PRO A 198 -10.39 -15.92 -23.57
CA PRO A 198 -11.19 -14.90 -24.21
C PRO A 198 -11.71 -15.28 -25.62
N LEU A 199 -11.14 -16.30 -26.26
CA LEU A 199 -11.45 -16.62 -27.68
C LEU A 199 -12.94 -16.85 -27.98
N PRO A 200 -13.72 -17.62 -27.20
CA PRO A 200 -15.14 -17.80 -27.48
C PRO A 200 -15.94 -16.52 -27.35
N ALA A 201 -15.60 -15.67 -26.37
CA ALA A 201 -16.28 -14.38 -26.22
C ALA A 201 -16.00 -13.46 -27.40
N LEU A 202 -14.75 -13.41 -27.87
CA LEU A 202 -14.37 -12.66 -29.05
C LEU A 202 -15.06 -13.19 -30.31
N GLY A 203 -15.11 -14.51 -30.49
CA GLY A 203 -15.80 -15.15 -31.60
C GLY A 203 -17.30 -14.82 -31.62
N VAL A 204 -17.97 -14.95 -30.48
CA VAL A 204 -19.39 -14.59 -30.33
C VAL A 204 -19.62 -13.10 -30.58
N ALA A 205 -18.75 -12.23 -30.06
CA ALA A 205 -18.83 -10.79 -30.31
C ALA A 205 -18.68 -10.46 -31.80
N MET A 206 -17.70 -11.04 -32.48
CA MET A 206 -17.47 -10.86 -33.92
C MET A 206 -18.67 -11.33 -34.75
N VAL A 207 -19.19 -12.53 -34.49
CA VAL A 207 -20.39 -13.06 -35.19
C VAL A 207 -21.61 -12.18 -34.94
N THR A 208 -21.80 -11.70 -33.72
CA THR A 208 -22.90 -10.80 -33.37
C THR A 208 -22.78 -9.45 -34.07
N ALA A 209 -21.58 -8.86 -34.06
CA ALA A 209 -21.29 -7.62 -34.76
C ALA A 209 -21.51 -7.75 -36.27
N TRP A 210 -21.04 -8.85 -36.87
CA TRP A 210 -21.22 -9.14 -38.30
C TRP A 210 -22.68 -9.31 -38.69
N ARG A 211 -23.49 -10.06 -37.90
CA ARG A 211 -24.94 -10.23 -38.12
C ARG A 211 -25.69 -8.91 -37.95
N ARG A 212 -25.28 -8.05 -37.01
CA ARG A 212 -25.94 -6.76 -36.73
C ARG A 212 -25.44 -5.60 -37.62
N ARG A 213 -24.43 -5.81 -38.49
CA ARG A 213 -23.90 -4.73 -39.33
C ARG A 213 -24.95 -4.01 -40.18
N GLN A 214 -26.06 -4.71 -40.53
CA GLN A 214 -27.17 -4.16 -41.32
C GLN A 214 -28.19 -3.41 -40.45
N SER A 215 -28.14 -3.52 -39.12
CA SER A 215 -29.07 -2.92 -38.17
C SER A 215 -28.39 -1.97 -37.15
N LEU A 216 -27.23 -1.42 -37.51
CA LEU A 216 -26.45 -0.53 -36.62
C LEU A 216 -27.19 0.77 -36.27
N GLY A 217 -28.00 1.32 -37.18
CA GLY A 217 -28.73 2.57 -36.95
C GLY A 217 -29.70 2.55 -35.76
N PRO A 218 -30.60 1.56 -35.64
CA PRO A 218 -31.46 1.39 -34.47
C PRO A 218 -30.70 1.08 -33.18
N TRP A 219 -29.60 0.32 -33.26
CA TRP A 219 -28.79 -0.03 -32.10
C TRP A 219 -28.04 1.18 -31.54
N LEU A 220 -27.50 2.06 -32.39
CA LEU A 220 -26.85 3.29 -31.95
C LEU A 220 -27.79 4.27 -31.26
N ARG A 221 -29.11 4.23 -31.58
CA ARG A 221 -30.13 5.07 -30.92
C ARG A 221 -30.51 4.55 -29.54
N HIS A 222 -30.52 3.22 -29.32
CA HIS A 222 -30.85 2.59 -28.05
C HIS A 222 -29.94 1.42 -27.72
N PRO A 223 -28.62 1.65 -27.50
CA PRO A 223 -27.62 0.58 -27.38
C PRO A 223 -27.86 -0.34 -26.17
N LEU A 224 -28.50 0.16 -25.12
CA LEU A 224 -28.75 -0.58 -23.88
C LEU A 224 -30.22 -1.00 -23.67
N GLY A 225 -31.16 -0.57 -24.54
CA GLY A 225 -32.60 -0.80 -24.34
C GLY A 225 -33.01 -2.27 -24.35
N SER A 226 -32.23 -3.16 -24.96
CA SER A 226 -32.50 -4.61 -25.03
C SER A 226 -31.62 -5.44 -24.07
N VAL A 227 -30.73 -4.82 -23.31
CA VAL A 227 -29.80 -5.51 -22.40
C VAL A 227 -30.43 -5.56 -21.00
N PRO A 228 -30.55 -6.73 -20.35
CA PRO A 228 -31.04 -6.82 -18.98
C PRO A 228 -30.24 -5.95 -18.02
N GLU A 229 -30.88 -5.28 -17.08
CA GLU A 229 -30.25 -4.33 -16.15
C GLU A 229 -29.03 -4.93 -15.39
N GLY A 230 -29.08 -6.21 -15.04
CA GLY A 230 -27.96 -6.89 -14.38
C GLY A 230 -26.68 -6.90 -15.22
N TRP A 231 -26.80 -7.05 -16.54
CA TRP A 231 -25.67 -6.98 -17.47
C TRP A 231 -25.19 -5.55 -17.67
N VAL A 232 -26.11 -4.58 -17.75
CA VAL A 232 -25.75 -3.15 -17.81
C VAL A 232 -24.94 -2.76 -16.57
N TRP A 233 -25.36 -3.24 -15.39
CA TRP A 233 -24.64 -3.01 -14.14
C TRP A 233 -23.24 -3.64 -14.14
N LEU A 234 -23.13 -4.92 -14.54
CA LEU A 234 -21.86 -5.62 -14.61
C LEU A 234 -20.88 -4.92 -15.56
N ILE A 235 -21.32 -4.63 -16.81
CA ILE A 235 -20.48 -3.99 -17.83
C ILE A 235 -20.14 -2.56 -17.42
N GLY A 236 -21.11 -1.81 -16.90
CA GLY A 236 -20.88 -0.45 -16.41
C GLY A 236 -19.84 -0.40 -15.28
N SER A 237 -19.91 -1.33 -14.34
CA SER A 237 -18.93 -1.45 -13.25
C SER A 237 -17.55 -1.86 -13.77
N LEU A 238 -17.48 -2.80 -14.72
CA LEU A 238 -16.25 -3.19 -15.39
C LEU A 238 -15.59 -2.00 -16.11
N VAL A 239 -16.36 -1.29 -16.92
CA VAL A 239 -15.86 -0.12 -17.67
C VAL A 239 -15.42 0.99 -16.72
N ALA A 240 -16.22 1.28 -15.68
CA ALA A 240 -15.86 2.28 -14.67
C ALA A 240 -14.54 1.94 -13.98
N GLY A 241 -14.39 0.69 -13.50
CA GLY A 241 -13.15 0.23 -12.85
C GLY A 241 -11.94 0.29 -13.81
N TRP A 242 -12.13 -0.13 -15.07
CA TRP A 242 -11.09 -0.06 -16.09
C TRP A 242 -10.64 1.38 -16.35
N LEU A 243 -11.59 2.28 -16.57
CA LEU A 243 -11.30 3.69 -16.86
C LEU A 243 -10.58 4.37 -15.69
N VAL A 244 -11.10 4.22 -14.47
CA VAL A 244 -10.50 4.88 -13.28
C VAL A 244 -9.11 4.32 -13.01
N THR A 245 -8.91 3.01 -13.13
CA THR A 245 -7.58 2.40 -12.96
C THR A 245 -6.61 2.87 -14.07
N SER A 246 -7.09 3.03 -15.30
CA SER A 246 -6.27 3.57 -16.41
C SER A 246 -5.88 5.03 -16.23
N LEU A 247 -6.64 5.81 -15.45
CA LEU A 247 -6.32 7.19 -15.09
C LEU A 247 -5.30 7.28 -13.92
N SER A 248 -4.96 6.18 -13.25
CA SER A 248 -3.91 6.20 -12.23
C SER A 248 -2.55 6.49 -12.88
N PRO A 249 -1.75 7.43 -12.36
CA PRO A 249 -0.40 7.68 -12.84
C PRO A 249 0.51 6.46 -12.70
N ASN A 250 0.46 5.78 -11.57
CA ASN A 250 1.22 4.56 -11.31
C ASN A 250 0.53 3.36 -11.96
N LYS A 251 1.32 2.54 -12.68
CA LYS A 251 0.87 1.38 -13.44
C LYS A 251 1.49 0.10 -12.87
N ASP A 252 0.65 -0.73 -12.27
CA ASP A 252 1.04 -2.08 -11.87
C ASP A 252 -0.03 -3.07 -12.37
N SER A 253 0.42 -4.21 -12.87
CA SER A 253 -0.47 -5.28 -13.36
C SER A 253 -1.48 -5.75 -12.30
N ARG A 254 -1.16 -5.59 -11.01
CA ARG A 254 -2.04 -5.92 -9.88
C ARG A 254 -3.22 -4.97 -9.73
N TYR A 255 -3.10 -3.70 -10.17
CA TYR A 255 -4.18 -2.72 -9.95
C TYR A 255 -5.44 -2.99 -10.76
N ILE A 256 -5.32 -3.70 -11.89
CA ILE A 256 -6.47 -4.08 -12.71
C ILE A 256 -7.15 -5.38 -12.20
N THR A 257 -6.54 -6.11 -11.28
CA THR A 257 -7.07 -7.41 -10.84
C THR A 257 -8.48 -7.38 -10.26
N PRO A 258 -8.97 -6.31 -9.57
CA PRO A 258 -10.37 -6.24 -9.15
C PRO A 258 -11.38 -6.20 -10.30
N VAL A 259 -10.95 -5.84 -11.52
CA VAL A 259 -11.78 -5.83 -12.72
C VAL A 259 -11.90 -7.24 -13.34
N LEU A 260 -10.89 -8.10 -13.12
CA LEU A 260 -10.81 -9.41 -13.78
C LEU A 260 -12.02 -10.32 -13.52
N PRO A 261 -12.58 -10.45 -12.30
CA PRO A 261 -13.78 -11.27 -12.08
C PRO A 261 -14.97 -10.84 -12.94
N LEU A 262 -15.18 -9.53 -13.09
CA LEU A 262 -16.26 -9.00 -13.93
C LEU A 262 -15.99 -9.30 -15.41
N LEU A 263 -14.75 -9.13 -15.86
CA LEU A 263 -14.34 -9.47 -17.21
C LEU A 263 -14.51 -10.97 -17.48
N MET A 264 -14.16 -11.83 -16.52
CA MET A 264 -14.35 -13.28 -16.63
C MET A 264 -15.82 -13.68 -16.71
N MET A 265 -16.74 -12.97 -16.04
CA MET A 265 -18.18 -13.19 -16.18
C MET A 265 -18.68 -12.82 -17.59
N VAL A 266 -18.13 -11.77 -18.20
CA VAL A 266 -18.41 -11.42 -19.61
C VAL A 266 -17.85 -12.52 -20.55
N ILE A 267 -16.63 -12.98 -20.31
CA ILE A 267 -16.00 -14.08 -21.07
C ILE A 267 -16.81 -15.37 -20.93
N ALA A 268 -17.28 -15.69 -19.71
CA ALA A 268 -18.13 -16.84 -19.45
C ALA A 268 -19.42 -16.82 -20.29
N ARG A 269 -19.96 -15.62 -20.59
CA ARG A 269 -21.14 -15.50 -21.47
C ARG A 269 -20.85 -15.98 -22.89
N GLY A 270 -19.61 -15.80 -23.38
CA GLY A 270 -19.17 -16.35 -24.67
C GLY A 270 -19.10 -17.88 -24.65
N TRP A 271 -18.48 -18.46 -23.64
CA TRP A 271 -18.45 -19.92 -23.43
C TRP A 271 -19.84 -20.53 -23.32
N TRP A 272 -20.73 -19.88 -22.55
CA TRP A 272 -22.12 -20.31 -22.44
C TRP A 272 -22.86 -20.28 -23.77
N ALA A 273 -22.64 -19.25 -24.60
CA ALA A 273 -23.24 -19.14 -25.91
C ALA A 273 -22.77 -20.24 -26.88
N VAL A 274 -21.49 -20.58 -26.84
CA VAL A 274 -20.96 -21.71 -27.61
C VAL A 274 -21.56 -23.04 -27.13
N GLY A 275 -21.63 -23.26 -25.83
CA GLY A 275 -22.26 -24.46 -25.24
C GLY A 275 -23.75 -24.62 -25.67
N THR A 276 -24.53 -23.53 -25.59
CA THR A 276 -25.95 -23.57 -26.01
C THR A 276 -26.12 -23.77 -27.52
N TRP A 277 -25.21 -23.23 -28.34
CA TRP A 277 -25.22 -23.45 -29.78
C TRP A 277 -24.91 -24.91 -30.14
N LEU A 278 -23.95 -25.54 -29.47
CA LEU A 278 -23.63 -26.96 -29.65
C LEU A 278 -24.80 -27.85 -29.21
N GLN A 279 -25.50 -27.48 -28.14
CA GLN A 279 -26.71 -28.18 -27.67
C GLN A 279 -27.83 -28.16 -28.67
N GLY A 280 -28.14 -27.01 -29.28
CA GLY A 280 -29.18 -26.90 -30.28
C GLY A 280 -29.01 -27.83 -31.47
N ARG A 281 -27.85 -28.43 -31.65
CA ARG A 281 -27.52 -29.43 -32.68
C ARG A 281 -27.65 -30.89 -32.20
N GLN A 282 -27.66 -31.17 -30.89
CA GLN A 282 -27.49 -32.53 -30.35
C GLN A 282 -28.58 -32.98 -29.32
N GLY A 283 -29.61 -32.12 -28.99
CA GLY A 283 -30.65 -32.49 -28.02
C GLY A 283 -30.31 -32.16 -26.54
N GLN A 284 -31.33 -32.29 -25.69
CA GLN A 284 -31.63 -31.43 -24.53
C GLN A 284 -30.81 -31.42 -23.25
N SER A 285 -29.76 -32.18 -22.98
CA SER A 285 -29.25 -32.27 -21.60
C SER A 285 -27.81 -31.90 -21.32
N TRP A 286 -27.00 -31.63 -22.32
CA TRP A 286 -25.54 -31.59 -22.17
C TRP A 286 -24.84 -30.22 -22.29
N SER A 287 -25.57 -29.12 -22.52
CA SER A 287 -25.00 -27.81 -22.86
C SER A 287 -24.18 -27.18 -21.73
N ALA A 288 -24.71 -27.24 -20.53
CA ALA A 288 -24.02 -26.70 -19.36
C ALA A 288 -22.77 -27.53 -19.05
N ALA A 289 -22.86 -28.86 -19.17
CA ALA A 289 -21.74 -29.75 -18.98
C ALA A 289 -20.67 -29.57 -20.05
N ILE A 290 -21.05 -29.41 -21.32
CA ILE A 290 -20.10 -29.17 -22.43
C ILE A 290 -19.46 -27.80 -22.29
N ALA A 291 -20.19 -26.75 -21.97
CA ALA A 291 -19.65 -25.42 -21.75
C ALA A 291 -18.70 -25.41 -20.54
N LEU A 292 -19.08 -26.08 -19.46
CA LEU A 292 -18.25 -26.24 -18.27
C LEU A 292 -16.99 -27.06 -18.58
N ALA A 293 -17.14 -28.23 -19.23
CA ALA A 293 -16.01 -29.07 -19.59
C ALA A 293 -15.04 -28.37 -20.56
N SER A 294 -15.56 -27.69 -21.58
CA SER A 294 -14.73 -26.91 -22.53
C SER A 294 -14.01 -25.76 -21.85
N GLY A 295 -14.71 -25.03 -20.97
CA GLY A 295 -14.14 -23.98 -20.14
C GLY A 295 -13.06 -24.52 -19.19
N LEU A 296 -13.33 -25.62 -18.52
CA LEU A 296 -12.38 -26.29 -17.60
C LEU A 296 -11.16 -26.83 -18.33
N ILE A 297 -11.32 -27.48 -19.49
CA ILE A 297 -10.20 -27.97 -20.31
C ILE A 297 -9.35 -26.80 -20.79
N SER A 298 -9.96 -25.73 -21.30
CA SER A 298 -9.24 -24.55 -21.79
C SER A 298 -8.53 -23.80 -20.67
N ALA A 299 -9.17 -23.71 -19.50
CA ALA A 299 -8.57 -23.12 -18.32
C ALA A 299 -7.47 -24.03 -17.76
N GLY A 300 -7.66 -25.36 -17.76
CA GLY A 300 -6.63 -26.32 -17.38
C GLY A 300 -5.40 -26.25 -18.28
N LEU A 301 -5.58 -26.13 -19.60
CA LEU A 301 -4.47 -25.93 -20.54
C LEU A 301 -3.75 -24.60 -20.32
N THR A 302 -4.47 -23.55 -19.90
CA THR A 302 -3.90 -22.24 -19.62
C THR A 302 -3.18 -22.21 -18.28
N THR A 303 -3.73 -22.88 -17.25
CA THR A 303 -3.14 -22.93 -15.90
C THR A 303 -1.93 -23.85 -15.82
N THR A 304 -1.91 -24.97 -16.52
CA THR A 304 -0.72 -25.85 -16.59
C THR A 304 0.46 -25.12 -17.21
N TRP A 305 0.21 -24.22 -18.14
CA TRP A 305 1.25 -23.42 -18.79
C TRP A 305 1.79 -22.29 -17.90
N ALA A 306 0.94 -21.66 -17.09
CA ALA A 306 1.30 -20.52 -16.24
C ALA A 306 1.66 -20.93 -14.80
N ALA A 307 1.01 -21.94 -14.25
CA ALA A 307 1.13 -22.30 -12.84
C ALA A 307 2.22 -23.35 -12.58
N ALA A 308 2.52 -24.23 -13.54
CA ALA A 308 3.62 -25.20 -13.41
C ALA A 308 4.99 -24.53 -13.26
N ALA A 309 5.11 -23.26 -13.71
CA ALA A 309 6.32 -22.47 -13.56
C ALA A 309 6.45 -21.78 -12.18
N GLN A 310 5.39 -21.77 -11.34
CA GLN A 310 5.34 -20.92 -10.15
C GLN A 310 5.15 -21.65 -8.83
N ILE A 311 4.68 -22.90 -8.82
CA ILE A 311 4.53 -23.69 -7.60
C ILE A 311 5.78 -24.55 -7.44
N ARG A 312 6.83 -23.98 -6.89
CA ARG A 312 7.98 -24.76 -6.42
C ARG A 312 7.73 -25.17 -4.97
N ARG A 313 7.75 -26.48 -4.73
CA ARG A 313 8.01 -27.04 -3.41
C ARG A 313 9.52 -27.18 -3.30
N ASP A 314 10.20 -26.17 -2.82
CA ASP A 314 11.58 -26.34 -2.40
C ASP A 314 11.60 -26.67 -0.91
N ASP A 315 12.49 -27.57 -0.51
CA ASP A 315 12.92 -27.80 0.86
C ASP A 315 13.26 -26.49 1.58
N PRO A 316 13.41 -26.51 2.92
CA PRO A 316 13.33 -25.29 3.72
C PRO A 316 13.96 -24.10 3.02
N PRO A 317 13.21 -23.02 2.86
CA PRO A 317 13.64 -21.92 1.99
C PRO A 317 15.06 -21.53 2.34
N SER A 318 15.93 -21.40 1.37
CA SER A 318 17.34 -20.99 1.56
C SER A 318 17.48 -19.74 2.43
N LEU A 319 16.45 -18.89 2.43
CA LEU A 319 16.33 -17.76 3.32
C LEU A 319 16.21 -18.19 4.79
N GLU A 320 15.40 -19.20 5.10
CA GLU A 320 15.28 -19.70 6.48
C GLU A 320 16.61 -20.25 7.00
N ALA A 321 17.35 -20.99 6.17
CA ALA A 321 18.68 -21.50 6.51
C ALA A 321 19.67 -20.33 6.78
N ALA A 322 19.61 -19.25 5.98
CA ALA A 322 20.44 -18.08 6.21
C ALA A 322 20.08 -17.36 7.53
N ILE A 323 18.79 -17.25 7.86
CA ILE A 323 18.33 -16.68 9.13
C ILE A 323 18.71 -17.55 10.33
N LEU A 324 18.60 -18.86 10.23
CA LEU A 324 19.07 -19.79 11.26
C LEU A 324 20.58 -19.65 11.51
N ARG A 325 21.35 -19.52 10.43
CA ARG A 325 22.79 -19.27 10.56
C ARG A 325 23.08 -17.93 11.25
N LEU A 326 22.38 -16.86 10.86
CA LEU A 326 22.51 -15.56 11.51
C LEU A 326 22.17 -15.66 13.01
N ARG A 327 21.11 -16.36 13.38
CA ARG A 327 20.72 -16.56 14.78
C ARG A 327 21.82 -17.26 15.59
N GLN A 328 22.48 -18.26 15.01
CA GLN A 328 23.62 -18.94 15.65
C GLN A 328 24.77 -17.96 15.96
N GLU A 329 25.01 -16.99 15.08
CA GLU A 329 26.05 -15.98 15.25
C GLU A 329 25.69 -14.90 16.29
N VAL A 330 24.43 -14.47 16.34
CA VAL A 330 24.00 -13.32 17.16
C VAL A 330 23.34 -13.73 18.48
N GLY A 331 22.92 -14.98 18.62
CA GLY A 331 22.25 -15.49 19.81
C GLY A 331 20.90 -14.79 20.05
N THR A 332 20.72 -14.18 21.23
CA THR A 332 19.52 -13.45 21.61
C THR A 332 19.62 -11.94 21.41
N ALA A 333 20.71 -11.45 20.84
CA ALA A 333 20.91 -10.01 20.64
C ALA A 333 19.99 -9.49 19.51
N PRO A 334 19.26 -8.38 19.75
CA PRO A 334 18.50 -7.71 18.70
C PRO A 334 19.41 -7.32 17.55
N THR A 335 19.10 -7.79 16.35
CA THR A 335 19.95 -7.65 15.17
C THR A 335 19.14 -7.20 13.97
N THR A 336 19.65 -6.21 13.26
CA THR A 336 19.11 -5.77 11.99
C THR A 336 19.90 -6.39 10.84
N LEU A 337 19.21 -7.09 9.95
CA LEU A 337 19.76 -7.60 8.71
C LEU A 337 19.38 -6.65 7.57
N VAL A 338 20.37 -5.96 7.00
CA VAL A 338 20.16 -5.10 5.84
C VAL A 338 20.03 -5.95 4.58
N VAL A 339 18.85 -5.92 3.97
CA VAL A 339 18.48 -6.76 2.82
C VAL A 339 18.56 -5.91 1.56
N LEU A 340 19.41 -6.31 0.62
CA LEU A 340 19.52 -5.62 -0.66
C LEU A 340 18.58 -6.17 -1.74
N PRO A 341 18.32 -7.48 -1.84
CA PRO A 341 17.37 -8.02 -2.81
C PRO A 341 15.94 -7.51 -2.56
N GLY A 342 15.21 -7.28 -3.67
CA GLY A 342 13.81 -6.87 -3.63
C GLY A 342 12.95 -7.76 -4.51
N HIS A 343 12.99 -9.08 -4.29
CA HIS A 343 12.16 -10.08 -4.96
C HIS A 343 11.00 -10.51 -4.07
N ALA A 344 9.99 -11.12 -4.65
CA ALA A 344 8.79 -11.54 -3.92
C ALA A 344 9.11 -12.50 -2.76
N ASP A 345 10.02 -13.41 -2.98
CA ASP A 345 10.46 -14.47 -2.05
C ASP A 345 11.75 -14.11 -1.26
N LEU A 346 12.40 -13.00 -1.58
CA LEU A 346 13.64 -12.56 -0.94
C LEU A 346 13.66 -11.04 -0.76
N ASN A 347 13.13 -10.58 0.35
CA ASN A 347 13.04 -9.17 0.72
C ASN A 347 13.06 -8.99 2.25
N GLU A 348 13.02 -7.74 2.70
CA GLU A 348 13.06 -7.40 4.12
C GLU A 348 11.86 -7.91 4.92
N GLN A 349 10.69 -8.05 4.29
CA GLN A 349 9.49 -8.55 4.97
C GLN A 349 9.60 -10.04 5.24
N ASN A 350 10.12 -10.81 4.27
CA ASN A 350 10.36 -12.24 4.42
C ASN A 350 11.41 -12.49 5.50
N VAL A 351 12.50 -11.70 5.53
CA VAL A 351 13.52 -11.77 6.59
C VAL A 351 12.90 -11.52 7.97
N SER A 352 12.10 -10.46 8.12
CA SER A 352 11.43 -10.17 9.40
C SER A 352 10.45 -11.27 9.80
N THR A 353 9.74 -11.88 8.85
CA THR A 353 8.82 -12.98 9.11
C THR A 353 9.56 -14.20 9.65
N PHE A 354 10.63 -14.66 8.97
CA PHE A 354 11.45 -15.75 9.46
C PHE A 354 12.20 -15.41 10.75
N GLY A 355 12.65 -14.16 10.90
CA GLY A 355 13.25 -13.67 12.14
C GLY A 355 12.33 -13.78 13.35
N ARG A 356 11.04 -13.45 13.19
CA ARG A 356 10.01 -13.60 14.26
C ARG A 356 9.79 -15.05 14.63
N ARG A 357 9.71 -15.95 13.66
CA ARG A 357 9.61 -17.40 13.89
C ARG A 357 10.81 -17.95 14.67
N GLN A 358 11.95 -17.31 14.54
CA GLN A 358 13.19 -17.68 15.25
C GLN A 358 13.40 -16.87 16.56
N GLY A 359 12.35 -16.32 17.16
CA GLY A 359 12.37 -15.65 18.46
C GLY A 359 12.39 -14.12 18.44
N GLY A 360 12.23 -13.50 17.25
CA GLY A 360 11.99 -12.05 17.12
C GLY A 360 13.21 -11.14 17.24
N GLN A 361 14.44 -11.69 17.34
CA GLN A 361 15.66 -10.90 17.46
C GLN A 361 16.19 -10.38 16.12
N ILE A 362 15.73 -10.93 14.99
CA ILE A 362 16.21 -10.57 13.65
C ILE A 362 15.13 -9.80 12.92
N GLU A 363 15.41 -8.56 12.56
CA GLU A 363 14.55 -7.71 11.74
C GLU A 363 15.23 -7.39 10.41
N GLY A 364 14.51 -7.64 9.30
CA GLY A 364 14.94 -7.27 7.97
C GLY A 364 14.67 -5.79 7.69
N ARG A 365 15.63 -5.09 7.13
CA ARG A 365 15.47 -3.71 6.68
C ARG A 365 16.08 -3.52 5.30
N ARG A 366 15.39 -2.77 4.44
CA ARG A 366 15.89 -2.42 3.13
C ARG A 366 16.62 -1.09 3.19
N ALA A 367 17.86 -1.05 2.73
CA ALA A 367 18.67 0.17 2.69
C ALA A 367 19.44 0.28 1.38
N GLY A 368 20.03 1.45 1.12
CA GLY A 368 20.89 1.67 -0.04
C GLY A 368 20.17 1.97 -1.36
N LEU A 369 18.89 2.32 -1.32
CA LEU A 369 18.11 2.72 -2.49
C LEU A 369 18.63 4.00 -3.15
N GLN A 370 19.29 4.88 -2.37
CA GLN A 370 19.87 6.11 -2.86
C GLN A 370 21.39 6.02 -2.77
N ARG A 371 22.09 6.32 -3.87
CA ARG A 371 23.56 6.25 -3.93
C ARG A 371 24.26 7.12 -2.90
N ARG A 372 23.68 8.28 -2.57
CA ARG A 372 24.23 9.19 -1.54
C ARG A 372 24.30 8.56 -0.14
N ASP A 373 23.45 7.58 0.16
CA ASP A 373 23.37 6.94 1.47
C ASP A 373 24.34 5.76 1.61
N HIS A 374 24.95 5.28 0.50
CA HIS A 374 25.79 4.07 0.50
C HIS A 374 26.96 4.15 1.48
N ALA A 375 27.60 5.33 1.62
CA ALA A 375 28.73 5.51 2.54
C ALA A 375 28.29 5.29 4.00
N LEU A 376 27.14 5.87 4.39
CA LEU A 376 26.57 5.72 5.72
C LEU A 376 26.07 4.29 5.97
N VAL A 377 25.43 3.67 4.98
CA VAL A 377 25.00 2.27 5.05
C VAL A 377 26.20 1.35 5.29
N LEU A 378 27.29 1.50 4.52
CA LEU A 378 28.51 0.73 4.70
C LEU A 378 29.21 1.02 6.04
N GLN A 379 29.09 2.23 6.58
CA GLN A 379 29.68 2.60 7.87
C GLN A 379 28.91 1.97 9.04
N ARG A 380 27.57 1.93 8.98
CA ARG A 380 26.70 1.60 10.12
C ARG A 380 26.25 0.15 10.16
N THR A 381 26.17 -0.53 9.01
CA THR A 381 25.62 -1.89 8.93
C THR A 381 26.58 -2.93 9.47
N GLU A 382 26.05 -3.84 10.28
CA GLU A 382 26.74 -5.03 10.78
C GLU A 382 26.53 -6.23 9.86
N TRP A 383 25.30 -6.45 9.40
CA TRP A 383 24.91 -7.61 8.63
C TRP A 383 24.20 -7.25 7.34
N PHE A 384 24.63 -7.87 6.24
CA PHE A 384 23.99 -7.74 4.93
C PHE A 384 23.48 -9.10 4.42
N LEU A 385 22.32 -9.07 3.77
CA LEU A 385 21.83 -10.14 2.92
C LEU A 385 21.88 -9.69 1.47
N LEU A 386 22.65 -10.42 0.66
CA LEU A 386 22.84 -10.17 -0.76
C LEU A 386 22.29 -11.33 -1.58
N ALA A 387 21.99 -11.09 -2.85
CA ALA A 387 21.77 -12.12 -3.85
C ALA A 387 22.85 -12.04 -4.93
N SER A 388 23.18 -13.17 -5.56
CA SER A 388 23.96 -13.15 -6.79
C SER A 388 23.10 -12.65 -7.96
N GLY A 389 23.69 -11.89 -8.88
CA GLY A 389 23.00 -11.35 -10.05
C GLY A 389 22.08 -10.17 -9.77
N ASP A 390 20.86 -10.21 -10.28
CA ASP A 390 19.86 -9.15 -10.15
C ASP A 390 19.36 -9.00 -8.70
N GLN A 391 19.29 -7.77 -8.21
CA GLN A 391 18.78 -7.46 -6.86
C GLN A 391 17.27 -7.12 -6.85
N GLY A 392 16.54 -7.29 -7.95
CA GLY A 392 15.11 -6.99 -8.06
C GLY A 392 14.82 -5.53 -8.37
N THR A 393 13.78 -4.97 -7.74
CA THR A 393 13.38 -3.57 -7.97
C THR A 393 14.50 -2.58 -7.60
N GLN A 394 14.61 -1.45 -8.33
CA GLN A 394 15.66 -0.43 -8.19
C GLN A 394 17.08 -1.01 -8.34
N ARG A 395 17.27 -1.78 -9.36
CA ARG A 395 18.44 -2.63 -9.64
C ARG A 395 19.77 -1.93 -9.51
N GLU A 396 19.91 -0.75 -10.14
CA GLU A 396 21.22 -0.08 -10.24
C GLU A 396 21.85 0.30 -8.89
N PRO A 397 21.17 1.06 -7.99
CA PRO A 397 21.77 1.41 -6.71
C PRO A 397 22.07 0.19 -5.84
N LEU A 398 21.15 -0.80 -5.81
CA LEU A 398 21.33 -2.00 -4.99
C LEU A 398 22.43 -2.92 -5.52
N GLN A 399 22.57 -3.05 -6.84
CA GLN A 399 23.68 -3.78 -7.46
C GLN A 399 25.02 -3.10 -7.18
N GLU A 400 25.06 -1.76 -7.22
CA GLU A 400 26.26 -1.00 -6.89
C GLU A 400 26.64 -1.23 -5.42
N LEU A 401 25.70 -1.10 -4.49
CA LEU A 401 25.95 -1.34 -3.07
C LEU A 401 26.39 -2.78 -2.81
N SER A 402 25.74 -3.77 -3.44
CA SER A 402 26.11 -5.18 -3.36
C SER A 402 27.55 -5.42 -3.82
N ARG A 403 28.00 -4.79 -4.92
CA ARG A 403 29.39 -4.85 -5.38
C ARG A 403 30.35 -4.19 -4.39
N ARG A 404 29.95 -3.04 -3.78
CA ARG A 404 30.75 -2.36 -2.77
C ARG A 404 30.93 -3.24 -1.54
N VAL A 405 29.88 -3.86 -1.00
CA VAL A 405 29.98 -4.79 0.15
C VAL A 405 30.96 -5.92 -0.14
N ARG A 406 30.87 -6.56 -1.31
CA ARG A 406 31.77 -7.67 -1.69
C ARG A 406 33.25 -7.27 -1.84
N ARG A 407 33.52 -6.01 -2.17
CA ARG A 407 34.89 -5.47 -2.35
C ARG A 407 35.44 -4.81 -1.10
N ASP A 408 34.58 -4.48 -0.15
CA ASP A 408 34.97 -3.77 1.06
C ASP A 408 35.60 -4.75 2.06
N GLY A 409 36.90 -4.59 2.34
CA GLY A 409 37.63 -5.45 3.26
C GLY A 409 37.12 -5.45 4.69
N ARG A 410 36.22 -4.55 5.04
CA ARG A 410 35.50 -4.53 6.34
C ARG A 410 34.49 -5.64 6.50
N PHE A 411 34.08 -6.29 5.43
CA PHE A 411 33.05 -7.33 5.46
C PHE A 411 33.62 -8.69 5.04
N GLU A 412 33.03 -9.76 5.55
CA GLU A 412 33.33 -11.15 5.21
C GLU A 412 32.06 -11.92 4.95
N LYS A 413 32.11 -12.88 4.04
CA LYS A 413 30.99 -13.78 3.74
C LYS A 413 30.93 -14.90 4.77
N VAL A 414 29.84 -14.99 5.51
CA VAL A 414 29.60 -16.00 6.56
C VAL A 414 28.96 -17.26 6.00
N GLY A 415 28.14 -17.14 4.95
CA GLY A 415 27.47 -18.28 4.34
C GLY A 415 26.88 -17.95 2.97
N GLN A 416 26.54 -19.03 2.24
CA GLN A 416 25.95 -18.97 0.92
C GLN A 416 25.01 -20.14 0.75
N TRP A 417 23.80 -19.89 0.22
CA TRP A 417 22.76 -20.90 -0.02
C TRP A 417 22.25 -20.77 -1.44
N PRO A 418 21.94 -21.91 -2.10
CA PRO A 418 21.33 -21.88 -3.43
C PRO A 418 19.96 -21.17 -3.38
N TRP A 419 19.64 -20.44 -4.45
CA TRP A 419 18.37 -19.76 -4.62
C TRP A 419 17.88 -19.99 -6.05
N ASP A 420 16.88 -19.26 -6.51
CA ASP A 420 16.23 -19.47 -7.79
C ASP A 420 17.18 -19.34 -9.01
N GLN A 421 16.98 -20.17 -10.04
CA GLN A 421 17.66 -20.10 -11.35
C GLN A 421 19.21 -20.08 -11.27
N GLY A 422 19.79 -20.85 -10.36
CA GLY A 422 21.26 -20.89 -10.19
C GLY A 422 21.84 -19.68 -9.47
N ARG A 423 21.01 -18.80 -8.93
CA ARG A 423 21.41 -17.70 -8.06
C ARG A 423 21.65 -18.20 -6.63
N ASN A 424 22.35 -17.40 -5.83
CA ASN A 424 22.64 -17.71 -4.43
C ASN A 424 22.24 -16.54 -3.54
N ILE A 425 21.85 -16.86 -2.30
CA ILE A 425 21.73 -15.93 -1.18
C ILE A 425 23.07 -15.93 -0.45
N GLU A 426 23.57 -14.75 -0.12
CA GLU A 426 24.84 -14.57 0.58
C GLU A 426 24.62 -13.77 1.86
N LEU A 427 25.08 -14.32 3.01
CA LEU A 427 25.12 -13.62 4.28
C LEU A 427 26.49 -13.06 4.52
N TRP A 428 26.56 -11.76 4.76
CA TRP A 428 27.80 -11.02 4.99
C TRP A 428 27.79 -10.36 6.37
N ARG A 429 28.92 -10.40 7.06
CA ARG A 429 29.12 -9.81 8.38
C ARG A 429 30.27 -8.80 8.35
N ARG A 430 30.19 -7.77 9.19
CA ARG A 430 31.33 -6.90 9.46
C ARG A 430 32.38 -7.67 10.25
N ARG A 431 33.64 -7.59 9.84
CA ARG A 431 34.77 -8.25 10.53
C ARG A 431 34.95 -7.69 11.93
N SER A 432 35.31 -8.54 12.88
CA SER A 432 35.68 -8.10 14.23
C SER A 432 36.84 -7.11 14.18
N GLY A 433 36.69 -5.97 14.87
CA GLY A 433 37.71 -4.91 14.87
C GLY A 433 37.67 -3.95 13.68
N ALA A 434 36.90 -4.22 12.63
CA ALA A 434 36.69 -3.27 11.54
C ALA A 434 35.98 -1.99 12.04
N PRO A 435 36.37 -0.79 11.52
CA PRO A 435 35.74 0.46 11.94
C PRO A 435 34.26 0.54 11.53
N GLY A 436 33.43 1.12 12.40
CA GLY A 436 31.98 1.28 12.18
C GLY A 436 31.12 0.20 12.83
N GLY A 437 29.91 -0.01 12.31
CA GLY A 437 28.91 -0.96 12.83
C GLY A 437 28.00 -0.36 13.90
N GLN A 438 27.15 -1.22 14.50
CA GLN A 438 26.15 -0.82 15.52
C GLN A 438 26.76 -0.28 16.83
N ARG A 439 28.07 -0.35 17.01
CA ARG A 439 28.74 0.21 18.19
C ARG A 439 28.63 1.73 18.29
N GLN A 440 28.42 2.42 17.16
CA GLN A 440 28.05 3.84 17.16
C GLN A 440 26.55 4.00 17.37
N THR A 441 26.15 4.34 18.58
CA THR A 441 24.74 4.59 18.88
C THR A 441 24.28 5.88 18.22
N PHE A 442 23.03 5.90 17.72
CA PHE A 442 22.41 7.09 17.13
C PHE A 442 21.91 8.08 18.20
N ASP A 443 22.09 7.79 19.47
CA ASP A 443 21.47 8.49 20.58
C ASP A 443 21.87 9.97 20.63
N GLN A 444 23.18 10.26 20.51
CA GLN A 444 23.69 11.64 20.53
C GLN A 444 23.28 12.39 19.27
N ASP A 445 23.39 11.76 18.09
CA ASP A 445 22.92 12.33 16.82
C ASP A 445 21.44 12.70 16.93
N PHE A 446 20.62 11.82 17.51
CA PHE A 446 19.19 12.08 17.70
C PHE A 446 18.91 13.30 18.58
N ILE A 447 19.64 13.43 19.70
CA ILE A 447 19.49 14.58 20.62
C ILE A 447 19.83 15.89 19.88
N HIS A 448 20.93 15.91 19.13
CA HIS A 448 21.30 17.08 18.32
C HIS A 448 20.29 17.40 17.23
N LEU A 449 19.79 16.38 16.52
CA LEU A 449 18.75 16.56 15.52
C LEU A 449 17.45 17.09 16.13
N ALA A 450 17.05 16.56 17.28
CA ALA A 450 15.87 17.02 17.99
C ALA A 450 16.01 18.49 18.41
N ARG A 451 17.18 18.86 18.96
CA ARG A 451 17.48 20.24 19.31
C ARG A 451 17.49 21.15 18.07
N GLY A 452 18.01 20.65 16.95
CA GLY A 452 18.02 21.39 15.68
C GLY A 452 16.64 21.83 15.18
N LEU A 453 15.55 21.19 15.63
CA LEU A 453 14.18 21.60 15.28
C LEU A 453 13.84 23.04 15.70
N GLU A 454 14.56 23.60 16.68
CA GLU A 454 14.38 25.00 17.07
C GLU A 454 14.69 25.99 15.94
N THR A 455 15.44 25.58 14.90
CA THR A 455 15.74 26.39 13.71
C THR A 455 14.66 26.29 12.63
N GLY A 456 13.58 25.53 12.86
CA GLY A 456 12.43 25.40 11.96
C GLY A 456 12.69 24.48 10.76
N PRO A 457 12.31 24.91 9.52
CA PRO A 457 12.37 24.05 8.34
C PRO A 457 13.76 23.48 8.02
N ALA A 458 14.82 24.21 8.33
CA ALA A 458 16.18 23.74 8.13
C ALA A 458 16.52 22.55 9.06
N GLY A 459 16.18 22.66 10.35
CA GLY A 459 16.34 21.58 11.31
C GLY A 459 15.44 20.39 11.00
N LEU A 460 14.17 20.65 10.61
CA LEU A 460 13.25 19.61 10.17
C LEU A 460 13.81 18.83 8.97
N ALA A 461 14.42 19.48 8.01
CA ALA A 461 15.05 18.84 6.86
C ALA A 461 16.18 17.88 7.27
N GLN A 462 17.00 18.27 8.25
CA GLN A 462 18.05 17.41 8.81
C GLN A 462 17.45 16.19 9.53
N VAL A 463 16.43 16.41 10.36
CA VAL A 463 15.68 15.33 11.03
C VAL A 463 15.16 14.32 10.01
N MET A 464 14.44 14.80 8.99
CA MET A 464 13.84 13.91 7.97
C MET A 464 14.89 13.11 7.20
N SER A 465 16.01 13.72 6.84
CA SER A 465 17.07 13.05 6.07
C SER A 465 17.80 11.98 6.88
N ARG A 466 18.06 12.25 8.16
CA ARG A 466 18.86 11.36 9.04
C ARG A 466 18.02 10.26 9.68
N ILE A 467 16.86 10.58 10.22
CA ILE A 467 15.98 9.57 10.85
C ILE A 467 15.48 8.57 9.81
N GLY A 468 15.16 9.01 8.58
CA GLY A 468 14.73 8.10 7.52
C GLY A 468 15.73 6.99 7.23
N ILE A 469 17.04 7.33 7.15
CA ILE A 469 18.08 6.32 6.92
C ILE A 469 18.33 5.48 8.18
N GLU A 470 18.30 6.08 9.37
CA GLU A 470 18.50 5.33 10.62
C GLU A 470 17.41 4.26 10.82
N HIS A 471 16.15 4.55 10.46
CA HIS A 471 15.07 3.57 10.48
C HIS A 471 15.24 2.42 9.45
N GLN A 472 16.08 2.63 8.44
CA GLN A 472 16.48 1.56 7.52
C GLN A 472 17.68 0.75 8.04
N LEU A 473 18.42 1.26 9.03
CA LEU A 473 19.61 0.61 9.60
C LEU A 473 19.34 -0.01 10.97
N ASP A 474 18.35 0.47 11.72
CA ASP A 474 17.94 -0.07 13.01
C ASP A 474 16.45 -0.51 12.96
N GLY A 475 16.22 -1.81 12.77
CA GLY A 475 14.89 -2.39 12.72
C GLY A 475 14.20 -2.48 14.08
N HIS A 476 14.93 -2.44 15.16
CA HIS A 476 14.42 -2.53 16.53
C HIS A 476 14.22 -1.17 17.20
N PHE A 477 14.70 -0.09 16.57
CA PHE A 477 14.61 1.29 17.10
C PHE A 477 15.13 1.43 18.54
N LEU A 478 16.19 0.72 18.89
CA LEU A 478 16.72 0.65 20.25
C LEU A 478 17.12 2.02 20.79
N TYR A 479 17.55 2.93 19.94
CA TYR A 479 17.87 4.29 20.30
C TYR A 479 16.69 5.04 20.94
N GLN A 480 15.45 4.77 20.50
CA GLN A 480 14.26 5.47 21.00
C GLN A 480 14.07 5.23 22.50
N GLN A 481 14.25 3.99 22.96
CA GLN A 481 14.13 3.65 24.37
C GLN A 481 15.25 4.29 25.20
N ARG A 482 16.50 4.24 24.71
CA ARG A 482 17.64 4.84 25.43
C ARG A 482 17.52 6.35 25.53
N VAL A 483 17.20 7.04 24.44
CA VAL A 483 16.97 8.50 24.43
C VAL A 483 15.80 8.88 25.32
N LYS A 484 14.72 8.11 25.30
CA LYS A 484 13.58 8.35 26.20
C LYS A 484 14.00 8.29 27.67
N THR A 485 14.66 7.21 28.07
CA THR A 485 15.15 7.04 29.46
C THR A 485 16.09 8.17 29.85
N TRP A 486 17.05 8.52 29.00
CA TRP A 486 17.96 9.64 29.24
C TRP A 486 17.19 10.97 29.41
N ALA A 487 16.27 11.27 28.52
CA ALA A 487 15.54 12.54 28.58
C ALA A 487 14.62 12.63 29.82
N GLU A 488 13.96 11.53 30.20
CA GLU A 488 13.14 11.47 31.41
C GLU A 488 13.97 11.69 32.67
N GLN A 489 15.16 11.08 32.78
CA GLN A 489 16.11 11.31 33.88
C GLN A 489 16.59 12.77 33.94
N ARG A 490 16.90 13.37 32.77
CA ARG A 490 17.29 14.80 32.71
C ARG A 490 16.16 15.71 33.19
N LEU A 491 14.93 15.45 32.81
CA LEU A 491 13.79 16.26 33.26
C LEU A 491 13.47 16.12 34.73
N GLN A 492 13.80 14.99 35.37
CA GLN A 492 13.71 14.84 36.84
C GLN A 492 14.70 15.74 37.56
N GLN A 493 15.89 15.96 36.98
CA GLN A 493 16.92 16.83 37.52
C GLN A 493 16.68 18.31 37.19
N ASN A 494 16.27 18.57 35.94
CA ASN A 494 15.97 19.92 35.43
C ASN A 494 14.73 19.86 34.55
N PRO A 495 13.53 20.20 35.08
CA PRO A 495 12.27 20.20 34.31
C PRO A 495 12.28 21.08 33.05
N ASN A 496 13.24 22.00 32.96
CA ASN A 496 13.39 22.93 31.85
C ASN A 496 14.54 22.57 30.89
N ASP A 497 15.08 21.34 30.96
CA ASP A 497 16.12 20.89 30.06
C ASP A 497 15.61 20.84 28.61
N ALA A 498 16.09 21.76 27.80
CA ALA A 498 15.58 21.94 26.44
C ALA A 498 15.95 20.75 25.53
N ASP A 499 17.14 20.13 25.68
CA ASP A 499 17.52 18.98 24.87
C ASP A 499 16.63 17.77 25.15
N ALA A 500 16.30 17.56 26.41
CA ALA A 500 15.38 16.51 26.84
C ALA A 500 13.94 16.76 26.32
N LEU A 501 13.45 18.00 26.39
CA LEU A 501 12.12 18.36 25.93
C LEU A 501 11.98 18.20 24.41
N TRP A 502 12.96 18.72 23.62
CA TRP A 502 12.96 18.54 22.16
C TRP A 502 13.05 17.06 21.77
N SER A 503 13.89 16.29 22.48
CA SER A 503 14.03 14.85 22.22
C SER A 503 12.72 14.11 22.47
N LEU A 504 12.04 14.36 23.58
CA LEU A 504 10.75 13.73 23.88
C LEU A 504 9.63 14.20 22.94
N ALA A 505 9.63 15.48 22.54
CA ALA A 505 8.66 15.99 21.56
C ALA A 505 8.80 15.27 20.22
N LEU A 506 10.03 15.13 19.72
CA LEU A 506 10.32 14.43 18.48
C LEU A 506 10.00 12.93 18.58
N LEU A 507 10.41 12.26 19.68
CA LEU A 507 10.07 10.84 19.92
C LEU A 507 8.55 10.61 19.94
N ALA A 508 7.80 11.46 20.66
CA ALA A 508 6.34 11.35 20.71
C ALA A 508 5.70 11.54 19.31
N THR A 509 6.26 12.43 18.50
CA THR A 509 5.82 12.65 17.11
C THR A 509 6.09 11.42 16.25
N LEU A 510 7.30 10.85 16.31
CA LEU A 510 7.69 9.65 15.56
C LEU A 510 6.88 8.41 15.97
N GLN A 511 6.49 8.33 17.23
CA GLN A 511 5.68 7.24 17.79
C GLN A 511 4.17 7.44 17.61
N ASN A 512 3.76 8.50 16.90
CA ASN A 512 2.35 8.88 16.73
C ASN A 512 1.58 9.01 18.05
N ARG A 513 2.17 9.73 19.02
CA ARG A 513 1.58 10.03 20.33
C ARG A 513 1.25 11.53 20.43
N PRO A 514 0.17 12.00 19.78
CA PRO A 514 -0.10 13.42 19.59
C PRO A 514 -0.28 14.16 20.92
N ILE A 515 -0.93 13.56 21.91
CA ILE A 515 -1.15 14.20 23.23
C ILE A 515 0.20 14.49 23.92
N GLN A 516 1.13 13.53 23.90
CA GLN A 516 2.46 13.70 24.49
C GLN A 516 3.29 14.73 23.72
N ALA A 517 3.26 14.67 22.38
CA ALA A 517 3.96 15.63 21.53
C ALA A 517 3.47 17.07 21.78
N GLN A 518 2.14 17.28 21.80
CA GLN A 518 1.53 18.58 22.08
C GLN A 518 1.95 19.14 23.45
N ALA A 519 1.98 18.30 24.49
CA ALA A 519 2.39 18.71 25.83
C ALA A 519 3.85 19.17 25.85
N ARG A 520 4.78 18.43 25.22
CA ARG A 520 6.19 18.79 25.16
C ARG A 520 6.48 20.03 24.33
N PHE A 521 5.84 20.17 23.16
CA PHE A 521 5.94 21.41 22.38
C PHE A 521 5.33 22.62 23.11
N GLY A 522 4.26 22.41 23.91
CA GLY A 522 3.70 23.45 24.77
C GLY A 522 4.67 23.92 25.86
N GLN A 523 5.40 23.00 26.51
CA GLN A 523 6.45 23.32 27.46
C GLN A 523 7.59 24.13 26.82
N LEU A 524 8.06 23.69 25.63
CA LEU A 524 9.09 24.40 24.86
C LEU A 524 8.63 25.81 24.47
N GLN A 525 7.37 25.97 24.05
CA GLN A 525 6.80 27.28 23.73
C GLN A 525 6.81 28.24 24.92
N SER A 526 6.48 27.72 26.11
CA SER A 526 6.49 28.53 27.35
C SER A 526 7.89 28.97 27.76
N GLN A 527 8.91 28.14 27.50
CA GLN A 527 10.31 28.45 27.78
C GLN A 527 10.93 29.39 26.75
N GLN A 528 10.48 29.34 25.50
CA GLN A 528 11.05 30.08 24.38
C GLN A 528 9.94 30.86 23.65
N PRO A 529 9.32 31.87 24.28
CA PRO A 529 8.17 32.58 23.69
C PRO A 529 8.53 33.34 22.40
N GLY A 530 9.81 33.71 22.22
CA GLY A 530 10.32 34.33 21.00
C GLY A 530 10.58 33.37 19.83
N ASN A 531 10.60 32.05 20.08
CA ASN A 531 10.77 31.07 19.02
C ASN A 531 9.39 30.56 18.54
N PRO A 532 9.03 30.78 17.26
CA PRO A 532 7.71 30.38 16.77
C PRO A 532 7.60 28.87 16.47
N TRP A 533 8.71 28.12 16.40
CA TRP A 533 8.72 26.76 15.90
C TRP A 533 8.10 25.72 16.82
N PRO A 534 8.23 25.82 18.16
CA PRO A 534 7.45 24.93 19.03
C PRO A 534 5.94 25.03 18.78
N SER A 535 5.43 26.29 18.58
CA SER A 535 4.04 26.52 18.21
C SER A 535 3.70 25.96 16.83
N GLY A 536 4.59 26.12 15.85
CA GLY A 536 4.44 25.56 14.51
C GLY A 536 4.33 24.03 14.51
N TYR A 537 5.25 23.34 15.18
CA TYR A 537 5.19 21.87 15.30
C TYR A 537 3.98 21.39 16.11
N ARG A 538 3.62 22.11 17.19
CA ARG A 538 2.41 21.82 17.94
C ARG A 538 1.16 21.97 17.07
N ALA A 539 1.10 22.98 16.19
CA ALA A 539 0.01 23.14 15.26
C ALA A 539 -0.07 22.01 14.23
N VAL A 540 1.08 21.53 13.72
CA VAL A 540 1.12 20.34 12.85
C VAL A 540 0.55 19.11 13.56
N VAL A 541 0.95 18.87 14.82
CA VAL A 541 0.43 17.74 15.61
C VAL A 541 -1.07 17.91 15.89
N LEU A 542 -1.55 19.11 16.18
CA LEU A 542 -2.98 19.42 16.34
C LEU A 542 -3.78 19.17 15.07
N LEU A 543 -3.24 19.59 13.92
CA LEU A 543 -3.86 19.31 12.63
C LEU A 543 -3.90 17.81 12.35
N ALA A 544 -2.81 17.10 12.66
CA ALA A 544 -2.75 15.64 12.56
C ALA A 544 -3.81 14.95 13.43
N ASP A 545 -4.11 15.51 14.58
CA ASP A 545 -5.11 15.03 15.56
C ASP A 545 -6.53 15.62 15.30
N TRP A 546 -6.77 16.14 14.10
CA TRP A 546 -8.05 16.75 13.68
C TRP A 546 -8.58 17.84 14.60
N GLN A 547 -7.68 18.66 15.15
CA GLN A 547 -8.00 19.83 15.96
C GLN A 547 -7.67 21.17 15.27
N PRO A 548 -8.22 21.43 14.06
CA PRO A 548 -7.83 22.60 13.27
C PRO A 548 -8.21 23.93 13.95
N GLY A 549 -9.32 23.97 14.70
CA GLY A 549 -9.73 25.16 15.44
C GLY A 549 -8.75 25.52 16.56
N THR A 550 -8.15 24.54 17.22
CA THR A 550 -7.11 24.75 18.24
C THR A 550 -5.79 25.20 17.59
N ALA A 551 -5.40 24.56 16.46
CA ALA A 551 -4.23 24.95 15.69
C ALA A 551 -4.35 26.41 15.18
N ARG A 552 -5.53 26.81 14.65
CA ARG A 552 -5.82 28.17 14.21
C ARG A 552 -5.62 29.20 15.34
N ARG A 553 -6.16 28.94 16.55
CA ARG A 553 -6.00 29.83 17.70
C ARG A 553 -4.54 29.96 18.12
N LEU A 554 -3.82 28.84 18.17
CA LEU A 554 -2.40 28.80 18.52
C LEU A 554 -1.55 29.63 17.55
N LEU A 555 -1.70 29.41 16.25
CA LEU A 555 -0.94 30.13 15.23
C LEU A 555 -1.32 31.62 15.15
N GLY A 556 -2.58 31.96 15.39
CA GLY A 556 -3.04 33.35 15.45
C GLY A 556 -2.43 34.16 16.60
N GLN A 557 -1.98 33.52 17.67
CA GLN A 557 -1.27 34.13 18.79
C GLN A 557 0.25 34.26 18.56
N THR A 558 0.76 33.66 17.51
CA THR A 558 2.19 33.63 17.24
C THR A 558 2.55 34.77 16.29
N ALA A 559 3.15 35.86 16.80
CA ALA A 559 3.45 37.10 16.04
C ALA A 559 4.34 36.86 14.80
N ALA A 560 5.20 35.83 14.82
CA ALA A 560 6.07 35.44 13.70
C ALA A 560 5.34 34.67 12.58
N SER A 561 4.06 34.32 12.74
CA SER A 561 3.30 33.58 11.73
C SER A 561 3.13 34.32 10.41
N GLN A 562 3.24 35.67 10.45
CA GLN A 562 3.06 36.50 9.26
C GLN A 562 4.29 36.59 8.35
N ASN A 563 5.50 36.25 8.84
CA ASN A 563 6.76 36.43 8.09
C ASN A 563 7.42 35.13 7.62
N GLN A 564 6.88 33.98 8.01
CA GLN A 564 7.45 32.66 7.67
C GLN A 564 6.49 31.87 6.77
N PRO A 565 6.86 31.54 5.51
CA PRO A 565 5.96 30.86 4.57
C PRO A 565 5.35 29.58 5.13
N VAL A 566 6.12 28.77 5.88
CA VAL A 566 5.61 27.54 6.48
C VAL A 566 4.52 27.83 7.52
N LEU A 567 4.71 28.84 8.38
CA LEU A 567 3.71 29.21 9.39
C LEU A 567 2.47 29.84 8.77
N GLN A 568 2.62 30.64 7.70
CA GLN A 568 1.50 31.18 6.93
C GLN A 568 0.68 30.05 6.29
N GLY A 569 1.34 29.10 5.62
CA GLY A 569 0.69 27.95 5.03
C GLY A 569 -0.07 27.10 6.05
N LEU A 570 0.50 26.84 7.23
CA LEU A 570 -0.16 26.16 8.34
C LEU A 570 -1.35 26.94 8.89
N THR A 571 -1.25 28.28 8.98
CA THR A 571 -2.33 29.16 9.43
C THR A 571 -3.51 29.08 8.46
N ASP A 572 -3.29 29.27 7.17
CA ASP A 572 -4.36 29.21 6.18
C ASP A 572 -4.97 27.82 6.07
N LEU A 573 -4.15 26.76 6.13
CA LEU A 573 -4.64 25.39 6.18
C LEU A 573 -5.54 25.16 7.41
N SER A 574 -5.13 25.64 8.59
CA SER A 574 -5.93 25.48 9.81
C SER A 574 -7.26 26.28 9.75
N ARG A 575 -7.27 27.45 9.09
CA ARG A 575 -8.48 28.24 8.83
C ARG A 575 -9.45 27.48 7.92
N VAL A 576 -8.98 26.98 6.79
CA VAL A 576 -9.82 26.23 5.85
C VAL A 576 -10.39 24.98 6.50
N LEU A 577 -9.56 24.19 7.21
CA LEU A 577 -10.00 22.98 7.90
C LEU A 577 -10.94 23.27 9.09
N SER A 578 -10.92 24.48 9.65
CA SER A 578 -11.89 24.93 10.67
C SER A 578 -13.16 25.57 10.10
N GLY A 579 -13.37 25.51 8.76
CA GLY A 579 -14.58 25.98 8.09
C GLY A 579 -14.52 27.41 7.53
N ASP A 580 -13.39 28.09 7.60
CA ASP A 580 -13.18 29.41 6.99
C ASP A 580 -12.83 29.27 5.48
N LEU A 581 -13.86 29.07 4.66
CA LEU A 581 -13.69 28.90 3.21
C LEU A 581 -13.11 30.14 2.52
N GLY A 582 -13.18 31.35 3.16
CA GLY A 582 -12.56 32.55 2.65
C GLY A 582 -11.03 32.43 2.56
N ALA A 583 -10.42 31.59 3.38
CA ALA A 583 -8.99 31.35 3.36
C ALA A 583 -8.50 30.40 2.21
N LEU A 584 -9.41 29.84 1.40
CA LEU A 584 -9.01 28.96 0.28
C LEU A 584 -8.14 29.70 -0.74
N ARG A 585 -8.43 30.96 -1.00
CA ARG A 585 -7.66 31.75 -1.97
C ARG A 585 -6.24 32.04 -1.47
N SER A 586 -6.06 32.43 -0.21
CA SER A 586 -4.74 32.65 0.39
C SER A 586 -3.97 31.34 0.53
N MET A 587 -4.63 30.26 0.95
CA MET A 587 -4.02 28.94 1.03
C MET A 587 -3.46 28.45 -0.31
N GLY A 588 -4.14 28.77 -1.43
CA GLY A 588 -3.67 28.45 -2.78
C GLY A 588 -2.31 29.06 -3.13
N GLN A 589 -1.89 30.11 -2.41
CA GLN A 589 -0.58 30.77 -2.58
C GLN A 589 0.41 30.39 -1.47
N THR A 590 -0.03 30.39 -0.22
CA THR A 590 0.83 30.18 0.96
C THR A 590 1.26 28.74 1.14
N LEU A 591 0.38 27.77 0.83
CA LEU A 591 0.71 26.36 0.99
C LEU A 591 1.77 25.85 -0.01
N PRO A 592 1.72 26.18 -1.31
CA PRO A 592 2.81 25.88 -2.24
C PRO A 592 4.14 26.52 -1.81
N ALA A 593 4.14 27.80 -1.40
CA ALA A 593 5.34 28.49 -0.94
C ALA A 593 5.94 27.82 0.31
N ALA A 594 5.09 27.37 1.24
CA ALA A 594 5.53 26.58 2.40
C ALA A 594 6.18 25.25 2.01
N ILE A 595 5.57 24.52 1.06
CA ILE A 595 6.08 23.26 0.54
C ILE A 595 7.42 23.48 -0.18
N ASP A 596 7.53 24.51 -0.99
CA ASP A 596 8.76 24.83 -1.72
C ASP A 596 9.91 25.22 -0.78
N GLN A 597 9.62 25.93 0.30
CA GLN A 597 10.61 26.22 1.34
C GLN A 597 11.12 24.93 1.99
N VAL A 598 10.24 24.01 2.37
CA VAL A 598 10.64 22.73 2.96
C VAL A 598 11.45 21.91 1.95
N LYS A 599 11.04 21.83 0.69
CA LYS A 599 11.77 21.12 -0.37
C LYS A 599 13.15 21.71 -0.61
N ALA A 600 13.27 23.05 -0.64
CA ALA A 600 14.56 23.72 -0.81
C ALA A 600 15.54 23.39 0.34
N ASN A 601 15.04 23.31 1.58
CA ASN A 601 15.86 22.90 2.72
C ASN A 601 16.25 21.40 2.63
N LEU A 602 15.35 20.53 2.18
CA LEU A 602 15.64 19.10 1.99
C LEU A 602 16.65 18.82 0.86
N ALA A 603 16.73 19.69 -0.13
CA ALA A 603 17.69 19.58 -1.22
C ALA A 603 19.12 20.00 -0.82
N GLN A 604 19.28 20.73 0.29
CA GLN A 604 20.60 21.12 0.77
C GLN A 604 21.39 19.89 1.25
N PRO A 605 22.70 19.81 0.93
CA PRO A 605 23.52 18.72 1.43
C PRO A 605 23.54 18.76 2.96
N VAL A 606 23.32 17.61 3.59
CA VAL A 606 23.42 17.45 5.05
C VAL A 606 24.85 17.77 5.44
N ARG A 607 25.07 18.86 6.16
CA ARG A 607 26.39 19.14 6.76
C ARG A 607 26.67 18.07 7.81
N PRO A 608 27.84 17.39 7.75
CA PRO A 608 28.23 16.55 8.86
C PRO A 608 28.32 17.44 10.14
N PRO A 609 27.93 16.92 11.30
CA PRO A 609 28.14 17.66 12.55
C PRO A 609 29.63 18.04 12.65
N ASP A 610 29.89 19.33 12.83
CA ASP A 610 31.28 19.84 13.02
C ASP A 610 31.88 19.08 14.18
N SER A 611 32.83 18.19 13.89
CA SER A 611 33.57 17.39 14.87
C SER A 611 34.49 18.22 15.77
N ALA A 612 34.49 19.55 15.63
CA ALA A 612 35.39 20.49 16.28
C ALA A 612 34.82 21.22 17.51
N GLN A 613 33.52 21.06 17.85
CA GLN A 613 32.92 21.72 19.02
C GLN A 613 32.07 20.76 19.86
N GLN A 614 32.57 19.57 20.18
CA GLN A 614 31.96 18.73 21.19
C GLN A 614 32.35 19.22 22.59
N PRO A 615 31.40 19.77 23.39
CA PRO A 615 31.59 19.76 24.83
C PRO A 615 31.67 18.29 25.24
N GLN A 616 32.66 17.90 26.02
CA GLN A 616 32.79 16.54 26.55
C GLN A 616 31.53 16.18 27.36
N ALA A 617 30.57 15.55 26.68
CA ALA A 617 29.39 15.00 27.33
C ALA A 617 29.84 13.78 28.15
N LYS A 618 29.53 13.79 29.45
CA LYS A 618 29.77 12.63 30.33
C LYS A 618 29.05 11.40 29.71
N PRO A 619 29.74 10.25 29.70
CA PRO A 619 29.19 9.03 29.10
C PRO A 619 27.86 8.64 29.78
N MET A 620 26.91 8.19 28.99
CA MET A 620 25.67 7.63 29.52
C MET A 620 25.94 6.42 30.41
N PRO A 621 25.23 6.21 31.50
CA PRO A 621 25.35 5.01 32.32
C PRO A 621 24.97 3.78 31.46
N LYS A 622 25.77 2.74 31.57
CA LYS A 622 25.49 1.44 30.97
C LYS A 622 24.23 0.86 31.59
N PRO A 623 23.38 0.13 30.81
CA PRO A 623 22.15 -0.46 31.30
C PRO A 623 22.38 -1.45 32.43
#